data_793ef34100038458f8523655bda1d9af
#
_entry.id   793ef34100038458f8523655bda1d9af
#
_cell.length_a   1.000
_cell.length_b   1.000
_cell.length_c   1.000
_cell.angle_alpha   90.00
_cell.angle_beta   90.00
_cell.angle_gamma   90.00
#
_symmetry.space_group_name_H-M   'P 1'
#
loop_
_entity.id
_entity.type
_entity.pdbx_description
1 polymer ?
#
loop_
_entity_poly.entity_id
_entity_poly.type
_entity_poly.pdbx_seq_one_letter_code
_entity_poly.pdbx_strand_id
1 'polypeptide(L)'
;LIVSHAHFDHIGGARRIQDEFGAVVLMTDEDWQMTNEPAIYREYPKPIRHLTATHGGTLNLGREKLTFMKTPGHTTGVLSTSFTVYDNGYPHAAVMFGGAGLNFDGVERTQMYLDSIAFLQSLEGVEVNIPNHQDSGEVFERLEKLALREKDATHPFVDPEGWTQWLDELLAAAEEKMADEQAKR
;
A
#
# COMPACT_ATOMS: atom_id res chain seq x y z
N LEU A 1 -10.44 4.61 -9.27
CA LEU A 1 -9.89 4.82 -7.93
C LEU A 1 -9.57 3.47 -7.31
N ILE A 2 -8.29 3.21 -7.04
CA ILE A 2 -7.82 2.03 -6.30
C ILE A 2 -7.69 2.45 -4.85
N VAL A 3 -8.30 1.69 -3.93
CA VAL A 3 -8.22 1.93 -2.50
C VAL A 3 -7.37 0.83 -1.87
N SER A 4 -6.32 1.21 -1.16
CA SER A 4 -5.38 0.26 -0.54
C SER A 4 -6.03 -0.55 0.58
N HIS A 5 -6.86 0.11 1.41
CA HIS A 5 -7.64 -0.53 2.46
C HIS A 5 -8.75 0.41 3.00
N ALA A 6 -9.65 -0.13 3.83
CA ALA A 6 -10.88 0.55 4.22
C ALA A 6 -10.75 1.48 5.44
N HIS A 7 -9.57 1.87 5.90
CA HIS A 7 -9.47 2.88 6.95
C HIS A 7 -9.88 4.27 6.40
N PHE A 8 -10.42 5.11 7.28
CA PHE A 8 -11.05 6.38 6.91
C PHE A 8 -10.13 7.34 6.17
N ASP A 9 -8.86 7.36 6.51
CA ASP A 9 -7.81 8.19 5.89
C ASP A 9 -7.46 7.77 4.46
N HIS A 10 -7.81 6.54 4.07
CA HIS A 10 -7.64 6.03 2.70
C HIS A 10 -8.93 6.05 1.88
N ILE A 11 -10.08 5.85 2.51
CA ILE A 11 -11.36 5.69 1.80
C ILE A 11 -12.32 6.87 1.97
N GLY A 12 -12.08 7.77 2.94
CA GLY A 12 -13.03 8.84 3.28
C GLY A 12 -13.41 9.77 2.14
N GLY A 13 -12.51 9.97 1.16
CA GLY A 13 -12.78 10.75 -0.05
C GLY A 13 -13.39 9.97 -1.21
N ALA A 14 -13.46 8.63 -1.13
CA ALA A 14 -13.80 7.78 -2.27
C ALA A 14 -15.21 8.04 -2.81
N ARG A 15 -16.20 8.23 -1.95
CA ARG A 15 -17.56 8.55 -2.37
C ARG A 15 -17.65 9.87 -3.13
N ARG A 16 -16.96 10.88 -2.66
CA ARG A 16 -16.93 12.18 -3.34
C ARG A 16 -16.31 12.06 -4.73
N ILE A 17 -15.22 11.31 -4.86
CA ILE A 17 -14.57 11.07 -6.17
C ILE A 17 -15.52 10.30 -7.10
N GLN A 18 -16.30 9.34 -6.58
CA GLN A 18 -17.32 8.66 -7.39
C GLN A 18 -18.39 9.64 -7.89
N ASP A 19 -18.93 10.47 -7.01
CA ASP A 19 -20.05 11.36 -7.32
C ASP A 19 -19.63 12.50 -8.26
N GLU A 20 -18.43 13.07 -8.06
CA GLU A 20 -17.94 14.20 -8.86
C GLU A 20 -17.35 13.79 -10.22
N PHE A 21 -16.68 12.64 -10.29
CA PHE A 21 -15.92 12.24 -11.48
C PHE A 21 -16.41 10.94 -12.12
N GLY A 22 -17.42 10.29 -11.58
CA GLY A 22 -17.89 8.99 -12.06
C GLY A 22 -16.84 7.88 -11.92
N ALA A 23 -15.91 8.01 -10.98
CA ALA A 23 -14.80 7.08 -10.84
C ALA A 23 -15.28 5.71 -10.39
N VAL A 24 -14.80 4.65 -11.04
CA VAL A 24 -14.99 3.28 -10.60
C VAL A 24 -14.06 3.00 -9.43
N VAL A 25 -14.61 2.58 -8.28
CA VAL A 25 -13.83 2.24 -7.08
C VAL A 25 -13.53 0.75 -7.05
N LEU A 26 -12.28 0.42 -6.81
CA LEU A 26 -11.75 -0.94 -6.69
C LEU A 26 -11.07 -1.11 -5.34
N MET A 27 -11.39 -2.19 -4.64
CA MET A 27 -10.86 -2.58 -3.35
C MET A 27 -11.03 -4.11 -3.19
N THR A 28 -10.36 -4.73 -2.23
CA THR A 28 -10.57 -6.16 -1.94
C THR A 28 -11.96 -6.45 -1.36
N ASP A 29 -12.39 -7.70 -1.40
CA ASP A 29 -13.71 -8.10 -0.86
C ASP A 29 -13.78 -7.89 0.66
N GLU A 30 -12.72 -8.25 1.36
CA GLU A 30 -12.61 -8.10 2.81
C GLU A 30 -12.75 -6.64 3.24
N ASP A 31 -12.10 -5.74 2.53
CA ASP A 31 -12.18 -4.32 2.85
C ASP A 31 -13.51 -3.70 2.40
N TRP A 32 -14.15 -4.20 1.32
CA TRP A 32 -15.53 -3.87 1.04
C TRP A 32 -16.49 -4.29 2.17
N GLN A 33 -16.26 -5.44 2.79
CA GLN A 33 -17.04 -5.89 3.95
C GLN A 33 -16.78 -5.00 5.16
N MET A 34 -15.52 -4.64 5.41
CA MET A 34 -15.13 -3.74 6.49
C MET A 34 -15.84 -2.37 6.39
N THR A 35 -16.17 -1.90 5.19
CA THR A 35 -16.96 -0.67 5.02
C THR A 35 -18.38 -0.74 5.62
N ASN A 36 -18.87 -1.90 6.01
CA ASN A 36 -20.16 -2.05 6.69
C ASN A 36 -20.07 -1.89 8.21
N GLU A 37 -18.86 -1.79 8.78
CA GLU A 37 -18.66 -1.62 10.20
C GLU A 37 -18.99 -0.19 10.63
N PRO A 38 -19.95 0.01 11.58
CA PRO A 38 -20.39 1.36 11.97
C PRO A 38 -19.28 2.25 12.54
N ALA A 39 -18.24 1.64 13.10
CA ALA A 39 -17.10 2.37 13.67
C ALA A 39 -16.28 3.13 12.60
N ILE A 40 -16.26 2.63 11.35
CA ILE A 40 -15.46 3.19 10.25
C ILE A 40 -16.21 4.31 9.52
N TYR A 41 -17.55 4.24 9.46
CA TYR A 41 -18.38 5.12 8.60
C TYR A 41 -19.29 6.09 9.34
N ARG A 42 -19.02 6.45 10.58
CA ARG A 42 -19.84 7.39 11.33
C ARG A 42 -19.85 8.81 10.76
N GLU A 43 -18.81 9.20 10.03
CA GLU A 43 -18.59 10.60 9.64
C GLU A 43 -18.44 10.80 8.13
N TYR A 44 -18.29 9.74 7.33
CA TYR A 44 -18.00 9.83 5.91
C TYR A 44 -19.01 9.08 5.06
N PRO A 45 -19.42 9.64 3.90
CA PRO A 45 -20.28 8.94 2.95
C PRO A 45 -19.57 7.68 2.42
N LYS A 46 -20.22 6.53 2.61
CA LYS A 46 -19.70 5.24 2.14
C LYS A 46 -19.64 5.20 0.62
N PRO A 47 -18.51 4.76 0.02
CA PRO A 47 -18.47 4.56 -1.43
C PRO A 47 -19.38 3.42 -1.85
N ILE A 48 -19.93 3.53 -3.07
CA ILE A 48 -20.68 2.45 -3.72
C ILE A 48 -19.67 1.42 -4.22
N ARG A 49 -19.89 0.16 -3.88
CA ARG A 49 -19.06 -0.94 -4.36
C ARG A 49 -19.17 -1.09 -5.88
N HIS A 50 -18.03 -1.05 -6.57
CA HIS A 50 -17.94 -1.29 -8.01
C HIS A 50 -17.16 -2.56 -8.33
N LEU A 51 -15.85 -2.57 -8.14
CA LEU A 51 -14.98 -3.69 -8.49
C LEU A 51 -14.32 -4.29 -7.25
N THR A 52 -13.99 -5.57 -7.36
CA THR A 52 -13.26 -6.30 -6.33
C THR A 52 -11.91 -6.74 -6.90
N ALA A 53 -10.83 -6.33 -6.21
CA ALA A 53 -9.48 -6.77 -6.51
C ALA A 53 -9.22 -8.16 -5.93
N THR A 54 -8.48 -8.98 -6.67
CA THR A 54 -8.00 -10.28 -6.23
C THR A 54 -6.48 -10.34 -6.31
N HIS A 55 -5.86 -11.18 -5.49
CA HIS A 55 -4.42 -11.43 -5.59
C HIS A 55 -4.05 -11.94 -6.99
N GLY A 56 -3.02 -11.36 -7.60
CA GLY A 56 -2.61 -11.65 -8.98
C GLY A 56 -3.51 -11.04 -10.07
N GLY A 57 -4.63 -10.39 -9.69
CA GLY A 57 -5.47 -9.66 -10.63
C GLY A 57 -4.74 -8.47 -11.25
N THR A 58 -5.17 -8.04 -12.43
CA THR A 58 -4.53 -6.92 -13.13
C THR A 58 -5.54 -5.91 -13.67
N LEU A 59 -5.11 -4.67 -13.81
CA LEU A 59 -5.86 -3.60 -14.47
C LEU A 59 -4.96 -2.91 -15.49
N ASN A 60 -5.46 -2.73 -16.70
CA ASN A 60 -4.77 -1.93 -17.71
C ASN A 60 -5.35 -0.51 -17.73
N LEU A 61 -4.49 0.49 -17.63
CA LEU A 61 -4.83 1.90 -17.74
C LEU A 61 -3.98 2.53 -18.85
N GLY A 62 -4.55 2.64 -20.04
CA GLY A 62 -3.76 3.02 -21.20
C GLY A 62 -2.71 1.97 -21.53
N ARG A 63 -1.44 2.34 -21.49
CA ARG A 63 -0.30 1.42 -21.70
C ARG A 63 0.22 0.79 -20.42
N GLU A 64 -0.20 1.31 -19.28
CA GLU A 64 0.27 0.84 -17.98
C GLU A 64 -0.55 -0.35 -17.50
N LYS A 65 0.15 -1.36 -16.98
CA LYS A 65 -0.43 -2.53 -16.35
C LYS A 65 -0.17 -2.46 -14.86
N LEU A 66 -1.24 -2.48 -14.09
CA LEU A 66 -1.19 -2.60 -12.63
C LEU A 66 -1.44 -4.06 -12.25
N THR A 67 -0.65 -4.58 -11.32
CA THR A 67 -0.86 -5.94 -10.76
C THR A 67 -1.19 -5.81 -9.29
N PHE A 68 -2.24 -6.50 -8.85
CA PHE A 68 -2.77 -6.46 -7.50
C PHE A 68 -2.20 -7.59 -6.66
N MET A 69 -1.82 -7.26 -5.44
CA MET A 69 -1.29 -8.20 -4.45
C MET A 69 -2.05 -8.01 -3.14
N LYS A 70 -2.68 -9.07 -2.62
CA LYS A 70 -3.23 -9.04 -1.28
C LYS A 70 -2.09 -9.22 -0.28
N THR A 71 -1.96 -8.27 0.63
CA THR A 71 -0.92 -8.23 1.68
C THR A 71 -1.58 -7.95 3.03
N PRO A 72 -2.38 -8.92 3.55
CA PRO A 72 -3.17 -8.72 4.76
C PRO A 72 -2.32 -8.55 6.01
N GLY A 73 -2.92 -7.97 7.06
CA GLY A 73 -2.30 -7.69 8.36
C GLY A 73 -2.82 -6.37 8.93
N HIS A 74 -2.47 -5.25 8.35
CA HIS A 74 -2.97 -3.94 8.74
C HIS A 74 -4.52 -3.86 8.66
N THR A 75 -5.12 -4.30 7.54
CA THR A 75 -6.47 -4.85 7.46
C THR A 75 -6.40 -6.28 6.94
N THR A 76 -7.50 -7.03 6.97
CA THR A 76 -7.55 -8.38 6.39
C THR A 76 -7.57 -8.36 4.87
N GLY A 77 -7.85 -7.22 4.26
CA GLY A 77 -7.99 -7.03 2.83
C GLY A 77 -6.98 -6.09 2.19
N VAL A 78 -5.90 -5.69 2.87
CA VAL A 78 -4.90 -4.78 2.30
C VAL A 78 -4.57 -5.15 0.86
N LEU A 79 -4.66 -4.14 -0.01
CA LEU A 79 -4.31 -4.21 -1.42
C LEU A 79 -3.01 -3.45 -1.68
N SER A 80 -1.95 -4.18 -2.02
CA SER A 80 -0.73 -3.63 -2.59
C SER A 80 -0.80 -3.67 -4.11
N THR A 81 -0.06 -2.79 -4.77
CA THR A 81 -0.10 -2.68 -6.23
C THR A 81 1.31 -2.49 -6.78
N SER A 82 1.67 -3.29 -7.80
CA SER A 82 2.89 -3.06 -8.57
C SER A 82 2.54 -2.50 -9.96
N PHE A 83 3.40 -1.60 -10.45
CA PHE A 83 3.27 -0.95 -11.75
C PHE A 83 4.61 -0.38 -12.20
N THR A 84 4.67 0.14 -13.43
CA THR A 84 5.88 0.79 -13.94
C THR A 84 5.76 2.30 -13.78
N VAL A 85 6.83 2.94 -13.34
CA VAL A 85 7.01 4.40 -13.35
C VAL A 85 8.18 4.77 -14.26
N TYR A 86 8.28 6.02 -14.68
CA TYR A 86 9.29 6.44 -15.65
C TYR A 86 10.06 7.66 -15.16
N ASP A 87 11.39 7.61 -15.28
CA ASP A 87 12.27 8.76 -15.15
C ASP A 87 12.95 9.04 -16.49
N ASN A 88 12.72 10.20 -17.09
CA ASN A 88 13.25 10.57 -18.41
C ASN A 88 13.03 9.50 -19.51
N GLY A 89 11.95 8.74 -19.42
CA GLY A 89 11.59 7.67 -20.35
C GLY A 89 12.17 6.30 -20.01
N TYR A 90 12.99 6.18 -18.99
CA TYR A 90 13.49 4.89 -18.47
C TYR A 90 12.47 4.29 -17.49
N PRO A 91 12.07 3.02 -17.68
CA PRO A 91 11.10 2.36 -16.83
C PRO A 91 11.75 1.87 -15.53
N HIS A 92 11.00 1.98 -14.43
CA HIS A 92 11.36 1.45 -13.12
C HIS A 92 10.18 0.69 -12.52
N ALA A 93 10.44 -0.47 -11.93
CA ALA A 93 9.41 -1.24 -11.24
C ALA A 93 9.08 -0.59 -9.89
N ALA A 94 7.82 -0.21 -9.70
CA ALA A 94 7.33 0.42 -8.49
C ALA A 94 6.35 -0.50 -7.75
N VAL A 95 6.41 -0.46 -6.43
CA VAL A 95 5.44 -1.13 -5.56
C VAL A 95 4.88 -0.13 -4.55
N MET A 96 3.55 -0.12 -4.42
CA MET A 96 2.83 0.51 -3.33
C MET A 96 2.40 -0.58 -2.34
N PHE A 97 3.02 -0.62 -1.14
CA PHE A 97 2.53 -1.45 -0.05
C PHE A 97 1.34 -0.77 0.61
N GLY A 98 0.18 -1.41 0.53
CA GLY A 98 -1.10 -0.81 0.91
C GLY A 98 -1.38 -0.71 2.41
N GLY A 99 -0.55 -1.28 3.28
CA GLY A 99 -0.82 -1.30 4.71
C GLY A 99 0.41 -1.53 5.58
N ALA A 100 1.36 -0.60 5.57
CA ALA A 100 2.63 -0.72 6.31
C ALA A 100 2.49 -0.50 7.83
N GLY A 101 1.42 0.15 8.31
CA GLY A 101 1.24 0.45 9.73
C GLY A 101 0.92 -0.77 10.59
N LEU A 102 1.49 -0.82 11.80
CA LEU A 102 1.30 -1.90 12.80
C LEU A 102 0.21 -1.59 13.84
N ASN A 103 -0.68 -0.66 13.55
CA ASN A 103 -1.77 -0.22 14.45
C ASN A 103 -2.99 -1.17 14.40
N PHE A 104 -2.75 -2.43 14.62
CA PHE A 104 -3.74 -3.50 14.78
C PHE A 104 -3.28 -4.45 15.90
N ASP A 105 -4.15 -5.35 16.35
CA ASP A 105 -3.86 -6.30 17.42
C ASP A 105 -4.22 -7.73 17.03
N GLY A 106 -3.52 -8.67 17.66
CA GLY A 106 -3.80 -10.11 17.60
C GLY A 106 -2.78 -10.90 16.80
N VAL A 107 -2.26 -11.95 17.46
CA VAL A 107 -1.22 -12.84 16.90
C VAL A 107 -1.52 -13.34 15.50
N GLU A 108 -2.78 -13.64 15.18
CA GLU A 108 -3.17 -14.11 13.84
C GLU A 108 -2.98 -13.00 12.79
N ARG A 109 -3.34 -11.75 13.14
CA ARG A 109 -3.16 -10.62 12.25
C ARG A 109 -1.69 -10.24 12.09
N THR A 110 -0.93 -10.32 13.17
CA THR A 110 0.52 -10.09 13.11
C THR A 110 1.21 -11.17 12.27
N GLN A 111 0.75 -12.43 12.32
CA GLN A 111 1.26 -13.46 11.43
C GLN A 111 0.93 -13.17 9.95
N MET A 112 -0.30 -12.74 9.64
CA MET A 112 -0.66 -12.34 8.26
C MET A 112 0.23 -11.19 7.76
N TYR A 113 0.56 -10.25 8.63
CA TYR A 113 1.46 -9.15 8.29
C TYR A 113 2.88 -9.63 8.02
N LEU A 114 3.43 -10.50 8.86
CA LEU A 114 4.75 -11.13 8.65
C LEU A 114 4.81 -11.90 7.32
N ASP A 115 3.77 -12.69 7.02
CA ASP A 115 3.67 -13.42 5.76
C ASP A 115 3.60 -12.46 4.55
N SER A 116 2.93 -11.32 4.72
CA SER A 116 2.85 -10.27 3.70
C SER A 116 4.19 -9.58 3.46
N ILE A 117 4.97 -9.29 4.52
CA ILE A 117 6.32 -8.76 4.39
C ILE A 117 7.23 -9.77 3.67
N ALA A 118 7.21 -11.05 4.07
CA ALA A 118 7.99 -12.10 3.41
C ALA A 118 7.64 -12.22 1.90
N PHE A 119 6.36 -12.11 1.56
CA PHE A 119 5.92 -12.06 0.16
C PHE A 119 6.50 -10.82 -0.57
N LEU A 120 6.43 -9.62 0.03
CA LEU A 120 6.97 -8.40 -0.58
C LEU A 120 8.50 -8.46 -0.75
N GLN A 121 9.22 -9.06 0.21
CA GLN A 121 10.66 -9.29 0.10
C GLN A 121 11.02 -10.28 -1.02
N SER A 122 10.10 -11.17 -1.41
CA SER A 122 10.32 -12.11 -2.52
C SER A 122 10.15 -11.48 -3.90
N LEU A 123 9.67 -10.23 -3.99
CA LEU A 123 9.53 -9.53 -5.26
C LEU A 123 10.90 -9.09 -5.78
N GLU A 124 11.24 -9.54 -6.98
CA GLU A 124 12.51 -9.19 -7.62
C GLU A 124 12.39 -7.89 -8.41
N GLY A 125 13.48 -7.12 -8.45
CA GLY A 125 13.63 -5.96 -9.31
C GLY A 125 12.78 -4.74 -8.92
N VAL A 126 12.28 -4.66 -7.70
CA VAL A 126 11.60 -3.45 -7.20
C VAL A 126 12.61 -2.35 -7.01
N GLU A 127 12.41 -1.22 -7.69
CA GLU A 127 13.32 -0.07 -7.67
C GLU A 127 12.71 1.15 -6.97
N VAL A 128 11.37 1.23 -6.89
CA VAL A 128 10.67 2.40 -6.36
C VAL A 128 9.64 1.97 -5.32
N ASN A 129 9.84 2.41 -4.09
CA ASN A 129 8.84 2.34 -3.03
C ASN A 129 7.89 3.54 -3.16
N ILE A 130 6.58 3.26 -3.26
CA ILE A 130 5.54 4.30 -3.21
C ILE A 130 4.71 4.05 -1.95
N PRO A 131 5.06 4.67 -0.82
CA PRO A 131 4.31 4.48 0.41
C PRO A 131 2.92 5.12 0.31
N ASN A 132 1.95 4.53 0.98
CA ASN A 132 0.59 5.08 1.06
C ASN A 132 0.41 6.13 2.18
N HIS A 133 1.47 6.39 2.96
CA HIS A 133 1.58 7.48 3.93
C HIS A 133 2.83 8.30 3.66
N GLN A 134 2.70 9.62 3.73
CA GLN A 134 3.78 10.56 3.44
C GLN A 134 4.92 10.59 4.47
N ASP A 135 4.66 10.12 5.68
CA ASP A 135 5.61 9.97 6.78
C ASP A 135 6.36 8.63 6.76
N SER A 136 6.12 7.81 5.72
CA SER A 136 6.78 6.54 5.49
C SER A 136 7.66 6.62 4.25
N GLY A 137 8.76 5.84 4.22
CA GLY A 137 9.63 5.73 3.04
C GLY A 137 10.38 7.01 2.66
N GLU A 138 10.63 7.91 3.62
CA GLU A 138 11.44 9.13 3.43
C GLU A 138 10.90 10.08 2.33
N VAL A 139 9.58 10.16 2.14
CA VAL A 139 8.99 10.92 1.02
C VAL A 139 9.44 12.37 0.99
N PHE A 140 9.46 13.06 2.14
CA PHE A 140 9.82 14.48 2.19
C PHE A 140 11.30 14.71 1.90
N GLU A 141 12.19 13.90 2.45
CA GLU A 141 13.62 13.95 2.20
C GLU A 141 13.96 13.67 0.72
N ARG A 142 13.24 12.72 0.12
CA ARG A 142 13.38 12.40 -1.31
C ARG A 142 12.86 13.53 -2.19
N LEU A 143 11.79 14.23 -1.80
CA LEU A 143 11.29 15.41 -2.51
C LEU A 143 12.28 16.59 -2.42
N GLU A 144 12.92 16.80 -1.28
CA GLU A 144 13.98 17.82 -1.14
C GLU A 144 15.20 17.49 -2.03
N LYS A 145 15.64 16.23 -2.03
CA LYS A 145 16.71 15.76 -2.94
C LYS A 145 16.31 15.93 -4.40
N LEU A 146 15.04 15.66 -4.75
CA LEU A 146 14.52 15.83 -6.11
C LEU A 146 14.56 17.29 -6.57
N ALA A 147 14.22 18.23 -5.68
CA ALA A 147 14.25 19.66 -5.98
C ALA A 147 15.67 20.18 -6.30
N LEU A 148 16.69 19.50 -5.78
CA LEU A 148 18.11 19.82 -5.98
C LEU A 148 18.80 18.91 -7.00
N ARG A 149 18.04 18.00 -7.64
CA ARG A 149 18.60 16.97 -8.55
C ARG A 149 19.24 17.61 -9.77
N GLU A 150 20.49 17.26 -10.04
CA GLU A 150 21.14 17.56 -11.31
C GLU A 150 20.55 16.71 -12.45
N LYS A 151 20.67 17.21 -13.68
CA LYS A 151 19.96 16.65 -14.85
C LYS A 151 20.20 15.16 -15.09
N ASP A 152 21.41 14.68 -14.83
CA ASP A 152 21.82 13.30 -15.12
C ASP A 152 22.01 12.45 -13.84
N ALA A 153 21.62 12.98 -12.68
CA ALA A 153 21.69 12.24 -11.43
C ALA A 153 20.55 11.21 -11.32
N THR A 154 20.77 10.14 -10.58
CA THR A 154 19.72 9.14 -10.28
C THR A 154 18.51 9.80 -9.61
N HIS A 155 17.30 9.36 -9.96
CA HIS A 155 16.09 9.88 -9.35
C HIS A 155 16.04 9.46 -7.87
N PRO A 156 15.80 10.38 -6.90
CA PRO A 156 15.86 10.05 -5.47
C PRO A 156 14.86 8.99 -4.99
N PHE A 157 13.81 8.73 -5.75
CA PHE A 157 12.87 7.65 -5.49
C PHE A 157 13.26 6.30 -6.12
N VAL A 158 14.26 6.26 -7.00
CA VAL A 158 14.83 5.02 -7.53
C VAL A 158 15.90 4.54 -6.55
N ASP A 159 15.51 3.65 -5.66
CA ASP A 159 16.31 3.19 -4.54
C ASP A 159 15.93 1.75 -4.14
N PRO A 160 16.46 0.75 -4.86
CA PRO A 160 16.16 -0.65 -4.57
C PRO A 160 16.71 -1.11 -3.20
N GLU A 161 17.83 -0.53 -2.74
CA GLU A 161 18.37 -0.83 -1.42
C GLU A 161 17.46 -0.29 -0.32
N GLY A 162 16.94 0.92 -0.47
CA GLY A 162 15.99 1.52 0.47
C GLY A 162 14.66 0.76 0.52
N TRP A 163 14.20 0.16 -0.58
CA TRP A 163 13.05 -0.76 -0.57
C TRP A 163 13.31 -1.96 0.33
N THR A 164 14.45 -2.62 0.16
CA THR A 164 14.83 -3.80 0.96
C THR A 164 14.98 -3.43 2.44
N GLN A 165 15.72 -2.38 2.74
CA GLN A 165 15.93 -1.91 4.11
C GLN A 165 14.61 -1.56 4.80
N TRP A 166 13.71 -0.87 4.12
CA TRP A 166 12.41 -0.51 4.68
C TRP A 166 11.56 -1.74 5.03
N LEU A 167 11.57 -2.78 4.18
CA LEU A 167 10.89 -4.04 4.49
C LEU A 167 11.53 -4.78 5.68
N ASP A 168 12.85 -4.74 5.80
CA ASP A 168 13.57 -5.34 6.94
C ASP A 168 13.22 -4.63 8.27
N GLU A 169 13.09 -3.31 8.24
CA GLU A 169 12.64 -2.52 9.39
C GLU A 169 11.20 -2.86 9.80
N LEU A 170 10.29 -3.00 8.82
CA LEU A 170 8.91 -3.43 9.07
C LEU A 170 8.84 -4.85 9.60
N LEU A 171 9.67 -5.76 9.10
CA LEU A 171 9.79 -7.14 9.57
C LEU A 171 10.19 -7.17 11.05
N ALA A 172 11.29 -6.49 11.39
CA ALA A 172 11.78 -6.43 12.75
C ALA A 172 10.75 -5.88 13.76
N ALA A 173 10.05 -4.80 13.38
CA ALA A 173 9.00 -4.22 14.20
C ALA A 173 7.79 -5.16 14.37
N ALA A 174 7.43 -5.92 13.33
CA ALA A 174 6.35 -6.90 13.40
C ALA A 174 6.72 -8.14 14.24
N GLU A 175 7.98 -8.58 14.19
CA GLU A 175 8.49 -9.66 15.03
C GLU A 175 8.49 -9.26 16.52
N GLU A 176 8.89 -8.03 16.86
CA GLU A 176 8.79 -7.49 18.22
C GLU A 176 7.34 -7.47 18.69
N LYS A 177 6.41 -6.94 17.86
CA LYS A 177 4.98 -6.95 18.15
C LYS A 177 4.45 -8.36 18.39
N MET A 178 4.86 -9.34 17.56
CA MET A 178 4.47 -10.74 17.71
C MET A 178 4.90 -11.31 19.06
N ALA A 179 6.16 -11.04 19.46
CA ALA A 179 6.69 -11.51 20.75
C ALA A 179 5.91 -10.91 21.92
N ASP A 180 5.59 -9.62 21.86
CA ASP A 180 4.80 -8.91 22.88
C ASP A 180 3.37 -9.46 22.98
N GLU A 181 2.73 -9.77 21.87
CA GLU A 181 1.37 -10.32 21.85
C GLU A 181 1.33 -11.76 22.38
N GLN A 182 2.36 -12.56 22.09
CA GLN A 182 2.48 -13.92 22.60
C GLN A 182 2.75 -13.94 24.11
N ALA A 183 3.53 -12.99 24.63
CA ALA A 183 3.81 -12.87 26.05
C ALA A 183 2.59 -12.46 26.90
N LYS A 184 1.56 -11.87 26.29
CA LYS A 184 0.31 -11.44 26.97
C LYS A 184 -0.78 -12.52 26.99
N ARG A 185 -0.55 -13.69 26.38
CA ARG A 185 -1.46 -14.85 26.38
C ARG A 185 -1.21 -15.76 27.56
#